data_371a7858a54ed3b365e12631817d1f2a
#
_entry.id   371a7858a54ed3b365e12631817d1f2a
#
_cell.length_a   1.000
_cell.length_b   1.000
_cell.length_c   1.000
_cell.angle_alpha   90.00
_cell.angle_beta   90.00
_cell.angle_gamma   90.00
#
_symmetry.space_group_name_H-M   'P 1'
#
loop_
_entity.id
_entity.type
_entity.pdbx_description
1 polymer ?
#
loop_
_entity_poly.entity_id
_entity_poly.type
_entity_poly.pdbx_seq_one_letter_code
_entity_poly.pdbx_strand_id
1 'polypeptide(L)'
;MCGVRVCLTATALAFAAIGPSAGKAPAAQAVDVALVLAADVSRSIDDEEFALQRRGYAAAIADPRVLDAIRSGRHGAIAVAFVEWAGEGEEKIVVDWAVIGEPADARKFAAALAEAPRSFVGRTAIGSAIDFSMGLLVESGFVADREVIDVSGDGTSNQGRSVTEARDAASSAGASINGLAIFNRRAAAQGGFLALHTNPPGGLANYYRDNVIGGPGSFVLPIDDFNNFEQAMIRKLVSEVAGVRPRGVDVGALARSP
;
A
#
# COMPACT_ATOMS: atom_id res chain seq x y z
N MET A 1 -50.20 55.76 61.01
CA MET A 1 -50.01 55.39 59.58
C MET A 1 -48.60 54.88 59.43
N CYS A 2 -48.47 53.58 59.37
CA CYS A 2 -47.17 52.86 59.39
C CYS A 2 -46.82 52.45 57.95
N GLY A 3 -45.78 52.99 57.39
CA GLY A 3 -45.30 52.72 56.02
C GLY A 3 -44.23 51.67 56.09
N VAL A 4 -44.55 50.47 55.52
CA VAL A 4 -43.60 49.35 55.35
C VAL A 4 -42.78 49.63 54.11
N ARG A 5 -41.44 49.76 54.26
CA ARG A 5 -40.49 49.74 53.13
C ARG A 5 -40.02 48.31 52.83
N VAL A 6 -40.39 47.87 51.68
CA VAL A 6 -39.85 46.55 51.11
C VAL A 6 -38.54 46.85 50.45
N CYS A 7 -37.45 46.24 50.95
CA CYS A 7 -36.13 46.19 50.29
C CYS A 7 -36.07 45.02 49.32
N LEU A 8 -36.01 45.32 48.01
CA LEU A 8 -35.69 44.31 46.97
C LEU A 8 -34.16 44.16 46.86
N THR A 9 -33.66 43.01 47.28
CA THR A 9 -32.27 42.62 47.02
C THR A 9 -32.22 41.88 45.67
N ALA A 10 -31.58 42.51 44.69
CA ALA A 10 -31.32 41.89 43.39
C ALA A 10 -30.07 40.99 43.48
N THR A 11 -30.29 39.68 43.37
CA THR A 11 -29.22 38.68 43.30
C THR A 11 -28.78 38.53 41.84
N ALA A 12 -27.58 39.04 41.53
CA ALA A 12 -26.97 38.87 40.21
C ALA A 12 -26.38 37.43 40.09
N LEU A 13 -26.98 36.59 39.26
CA LEU A 13 -26.38 35.29 38.84
C LEU A 13 -25.28 35.55 37.80
N ALA A 14 -24.04 35.33 38.17
CA ALA A 14 -22.91 35.32 37.23
C ALA A 14 -22.92 34.00 36.43
N PHE A 15 -23.27 34.07 35.16
CA PHE A 15 -23.10 32.93 34.22
C PHE A 15 -21.61 32.88 33.82
N ALA A 16 -20.88 31.90 34.36
CA ALA A 16 -19.54 31.56 33.86
C ALA A 16 -19.69 30.86 32.50
N ALA A 17 -19.33 31.54 31.42
CA ALA A 17 -19.23 30.97 30.09
C ALA A 17 -18.05 29.98 30.06
N ILE A 18 -18.35 28.65 30.09
CA ILE A 18 -17.38 27.63 29.79
C ILE A 18 -17.20 27.62 28.27
N GLY A 19 -16.14 28.33 27.81
CA GLY A 19 -15.73 28.26 26.39
C GLY A 19 -15.31 26.85 26.03
N PRO A 20 -15.58 26.36 24.80
CA PRO A 20 -15.09 25.08 24.36
C PRO A 20 -13.55 25.07 24.42
N SER A 21 -13.00 24.19 25.24
CA SER A 21 -11.57 23.88 25.22
C SER A 21 -11.25 23.31 23.84
N ALA A 22 -10.58 24.09 22.99
CA ALA A 22 -10.04 23.60 21.74
C ALA A 22 -8.99 22.53 22.10
N GLY A 23 -9.41 21.27 22.14
CA GLY A 23 -8.51 20.14 22.24
C GLY A 23 -7.51 20.26 21.09
N LYS A 24 -6.22 20.36 21.40
CA LYS A 24 -5.14 20.33 20.42
C LYS A 24 -5.31 19.04 19.64
N ALA A 25 -5.55 19.10 18.32
CA ALA A 25 -5.56 17.90 17.47
C ALA A 25 -4.27 17.11 17.75
N PRO A 26 -4.32 15.79 17.89
CA PRO A 26 -3.12 15.00 18.06
C PRO A 26 -2.14 15.37 16.96
N ALA A 27 -0.87 15.61 17.34
CA ALA A 27 0.16 15.90 16.35
C ALA A 27 0.25 14.70 15.38
N ALA A 28 0.25 14.97 14.08
CA ALA A 28 0.39 13.92 13.09
C ALA A 28 1.69 13.14 13.35
N GLN A 29 1.59 11.80 13.36
CA GLN A 29 2.74 10.96 13.66
C GLN A 29 3.72 10.96 12.49
N ALA A 30 5.00 11.26 12.77
CA ALA A 30 6.06 11.25 11.78
C ALA A 30 6.57 9.82 11.55
N VAL A 31 6.76 9.45 10.28
CA VAL A 31 7.26 8.13 9.85
C VAL A 31 8.23 8.28 8.67
N ASP A 32 9.13 7.31 8.47
CA ASP A 32 10.06 7.35 7.33
C ASP A 32 9.34 7.12 6.00
N VAL A 33 8.34 6.23 6.01
CA VAL A 33 7.55 5.88 4.83
C VAL A 33 6.08 5.68 5.21
N ALA A 34 5.15 6.26 4.45
CA ALA A 34 3.78 5.80 4.37
C ALA A 34 3.66 4.86 3.16
N LEU A 35 3.37 3.58 3.39
CA LEU A 35 3.41 2.51 2.40
C LEU A 35 2.03 1.86 2.25
N VAL A 36 1.48 1.88 1.04
CA VAL A 36 0.32 1.07 0.68
C VAL A 36 0.80 -0.16 -0.08
N LEU A 37 0.58 -1.34 0.50
CA LEU A 37 0.80 -2.63 -0.16
C LEU A 37 -0.48 -2.99 -0.92
N ALA A 38 -0.49 -2.79 -2.24
CA ALA A 38 -1.62 -3.04 -3.12
C ALA A 38 -1.45 -4.38 -3.86
N ALA A 39 -2.13 -5.41 -3.36
CA ALA A 39 -2.01 -6.78 -3.83
C ALA A 39 -3.14 -7.15 -4.80
N ASP A 40 -2.78 -7.57 -6.01
CA ASP A 40 -3.68 -8.17 -6.98
C ASP A 40 -4.27 -9.48 -6.45
N VAL A 41 -5.60 -9.59 -6.48
CA VAL A 41 -6.33 -10.83 -6.19
C VAL A 41 -7.30 -11.16 -7.33
N SER A 42 -6.98 -10.72 -8.55
CA SER A 42 -7.80 -10.96 -9.75
C SER A 42 -7.84 -12.45 -10.12
N ARG A 43 -8.67 -12.78 -11.09
CA ARG A 43 -8.99 -14.17 -11.47
C ARG A 43 -7.79 -14.98 -11.98
N SER A 44 -6.73 -14.35 -12.45
CA SER A 44 -5.51 -15.03 -12.90
C SER A 44 -4.77 -15.72 -11.77
N ILE A 45 -4.97 -15.26 -10.53
CA ILE A 45 -4.36 -15.79 -9.32
C ILE A 45 -5.28 -16.88 -8.73
N ASP A 46 -4.83 -18.13 -8.70
CA ASP A 46 -5.58 -19.22 -8.08
C ASP A 46 -5.47 -19.21 -6.54
N ASP A 47 -6.19 -20.13 -5.87
CA ASP A 47 -6.24 -20.15 -4.41
C ASP A 47 -4.90 -20.54 -3.77
N GLU A 48 -4.09 -21.35 -4.44
CA GLU A 48 -2.75 -21.73 -3.96
C GLU A 48 -1.78 -20.54 -4.10
N GLU A 49 -1.81 -19.85 -5.22
CA GLU A 49 -1.02 -18.64 -5.50
C GLU A 49 -1.40 -17.51 -4.57
N PHE A 50 -2.71 -17.31 -4.33
CA PHE A 50 -3.22 -16.37 -3.33
C PHE A 50 -2.68 -16.69 -1.92
N ALA A 51 -2.70 -17.97 -1.53
CA ALA A 51 -2.18 -18.39 -0.24
C ALA A 51 -0.66 -18.16 -0.11
N LEU A 52 0.10 -18.38 -1.20
CA LEU A 52 1.54 -18.08 -1.25
C LEU A 52 1.80 -16.58 -1.13
N GLN A 53 1.07 -15.76 -1.87
CA GLN A 53 1.15 -14.30 -1.82
C GLN A 53 0.88 -13.78 -0.40
N ARG A 54 -0.22 -14.22 0.20
CA ARG A 54 -0.65 -13.79 1.53
C ARG A 54 0.37 -14.16 2.61
N ARG A 55 0.83 -15.41 2.61
CA ARG A 55 1.90 -15.85 3.53
C ARG A 55 3.19 -15.09 3.30
N GLY A 56 3.53 -14.84 2.04
CA GLY A 56 4.75 -14.11 1.70
C GLY A 56 4.76 -12.66 2.20
N TYR A 57 3.64 -11.95 2.10
CA TYR A 57 3.51 -10.62 2.70
C TYR A 57 3.64 -10.66 4.23
N ALA A 58 2.91 -11.59 4.88
CA ALA A 58 2.95 -11.73 6.34
C ALA A 58 4.35 -12.08 6.85
N ALA A 59 5.05 -12.97 6.18
CA ALA A 59 6.43 -13.32 6.52
C ALA A 59 7.40 -12.16 6.27
N ALA A 60 7.26 -11.47 5.14
CA ALA A 60 8.17 -10.39 4.76
C ALA A 60 8.10 -9.19 5.72
N ILE A 61 6.90 -8.78 6.14
CA ILE A 61 6.77 -7.63 7.04
C ILE A 61 7.34 -7.92 8.44
N ALA A 62 7.36 -9.19 8.85
CA ALA A 62 7.91 -9.63 10.12
C ALA A 62 9.38 -10.09 10.03
N ASP A 63 10.00 -10.06 8.85
CA ASP A 63 11.39 -10.49 8.65
C ASP A 63 12.37 -9.54 9.37
N PRO A 64 13.36 -10.06 10.09
CA PRO A 64 14.36 -9.23 10.79
C PRO A 64 15.07 -8.23 9.89
N ARG A 65 15.36 -8.57 8.63
CA ARG A 65 16.02 -7.67 7.66
C ARG A 65 15.15 -6.45 7.32
N VAL A 66 13.84 -6.64 7.23
CA VAL A 66 12.88 -5.55 7.01
C VAL A 66 12.78 -4.67 8.25
N LEU A 67 12.71 -5.27 9.45
CA LEU A 67 12.70 -4.55 10.72
C LEU A 67 13.98 -3.76 10.95
N ASP A 68 15.14 -4.32 10.62
CA ASP A 68 16.41 -3.62 10.71
C ASP A 68 16.48 -2.43 9.75
N ALA A 69 15.94 -2.58 8.52
CA ALA A 69 15.82 -1.48 7.57
C ALA A 69 14.89 -0.36 8.11
N ILE A 70 13.74 -0.72 8.69
CA ILE A 70 12.81 0.24 9.31
C ILE A 70 13.51 1.02 10.44
N ARG A 71 14.17 0.32 11.35
CA ARG A 71 14.84 0.94 12.51
C ARG A 71 16.03 1.80 12.14
N SER A 72 16.65 1.57 10.98
CA SER A 72 17.74 2.39 10.47
C SER A 72 17.27 3.73 9.88
N GLY A 73 15.97 3.93 9.70
CA GLY A 73 15.38 5.18 9.24
C GLY A 73 15.49 6.31 10.26
N ARG A 74 15.20 7.52 9.84
CA ARG A 74 15.28 8.73 10.68
C ARG A 74 14.28 8.69 11.85
N HIS A 75 13.08 8.18 11.57
CA HIS A 75 12.00 8.03 12.55
C HIS A 75 11.97 6.64 13.18
N GLY A 76 12.67 5.68 12.56
CA GLY A 76 12.71 4.28 12.98
C GLY A 76 11.36 3.58 12.89
N ALA A 77 10.44 4.10 12.08
CA ALA A 77 9.09 3.58 11.93
C ALA A 77 8.53 3.88 10.53
N ILE A 78 7.68 2.98 10.05
CA ILE A 78 6.87 3.17 8.83
C ILE A 78 5.39 3.03 9.16
N ALA A 79 4.51 3.70 8.40
CA ALA A 79 3.08 3.42 8.40
C ALA A 79 2.76 2.52 7.20
N VAL A 80 2.03 1.42 7.43
CA VAL A 80 1.69 0.45 6.38
C VAL A 80 0.20 0.18 6.38
N ALA A 81 -0.43 0.18 5.20
CA ALA A 81 -1.76 -0.35 4.96
C ALA A 81 -1.69 -1.47 3.91
N PHE A 82 -2.57 -2.46 4.01
CA PHE A 82 -2.67 -3.52 3.02
C PHE A 82 -4.02 -3.49 2.33
N VAL A 83 -3.97 -3.43 1.00
CA VAL A 83 -5.14 -3.36 0.12
C VAL A 83 -5.14 -4.57 -0.80
N GLU A 84 -6.28 -5.22 -0.95
CA GLU A 84 -6.56 -6.12 -2.05
C GLU A 84 -7.35 -5.40 -3.13
N TRP A 85 -7.00 -5.69 -4.38
CA TRP A 85 -7.69 -5.14 -5.54
C TRP A 85 -7.85 -6.18 -6.65
N ALA A 86 -8.87 -5.97 -7.50
CA ALA A 86 -9.11 -6.77 -8.70
C ALA A 86 -9.68 -5.87 -9.82
N GLY A 87 -10.97 -5.95 -10.13
CA GLY A 87 -11.64 -5.11 -11.10
C GLY A 87 -11.89 -3.68 -10.61
N GLU A 88 -12.46 -2.86 -11.49
CA GLU A 88 -12.85 -1.49 -11.15
C GLU A 88 -13.94 -1.49 -10.07
N GLY A 89 -13.73 -0.75 -8.98
CA GLY A 89 -14.61 -0.74 -7.81
C GLY A 89 -14.45 -1.97 -6.88
N GLU A 90 -13.44 -2.81 -7.15
CA GLU A 90 -13.07 -3.95 -6.33
C GLU A 90 -11.74 -3.68 -5.62
N GLU A 91 -11.68 -2.64 -4.80
CA GLU A 91 -10.57 -2.29 -3.92
C GLU A 91 -11.04 -2.34 -2.46
N LYS A 92 -10.25 -2.92 -1.58
CA LYS A 92 -10.57 -3.06 -0.16
C LYS A 92 -9.35 -2.97 0.73
N ILE A 93 -9.46 -2.16 1.79
CA ILE A 93 -8.50 -2.18 2.89
C ILE A 93 -8.71 -3.49 3.66
N VAL A 94 -7.71 -4.36 3.63
CA VAL A 94 -7.72 -5.64 4.36
C VAL A 94 -7.10 -5.46 5.74
N VAL A 95 -6.00 -4.72 5.82
CA VAL A 95 -5.41 -4.28 7.10
C VAL A 95 -5.23 -2.77 7.00
N ASP A 96 -5.92 -2.06 7.90
CA ASP A 96 -5.85 -0.61 7.99
C ASP A 96 -4.46 -0.14 8.47
N TRP A 97 -4.21 1.16 8.37
CA TRP A 97 -2.95 1.77 8.73
C TRP A 97 -2.43 1.28 10.08
N ALA A 98 -1.23 0.77 10.09
CA ALA A 98 -0.49 0.38 11.29
C ALA A 98 0.92 0.98 11.24
N VAL A 99 1.36 1.51 12.37
CA VAL A 99 2.76 1.94 12.53
C VAL A 99 3.60 0.74 12.94
N ILE A 100 4.67 0.50 12.20
CA ILE A 100 5.62 -0.59 12.45
C ILE A 100 6.98 0.02 12.76
N GLY A 101 7.44 -0.16 13.99
CA GLY A 101 8.77 0.20 14.49
C GLY A 101 9.40 -0.95 15.28
N GLU A 102 8.55 -1.81 15.84
CA GLU A 102 8.98 -2.91 16.69
C GLU A 102 8.49 -4.28 16.17
N PRO A 103 9.18 -5.40 16.53
CA PRO A 103 8.76 -6.73 16.09
C PRO A 103 7.34 -7.12 16.52
N ALA A 104 6.83 -6.53 17.60
CA ALA A 104 5.46 -6.77 18.06
C ALA A 104 4.44 -6.19 17.09
N ASP A 105 4.69 -4.99 16.55
CA ASP A 105 3.80 -4.33 15.58
C ASP A 105 3.74 -5.13 14.29
N ALA A 106 4.91 -5.53 13.77
CA ALA A 106 5.02 -6.35 12.57
C ALA A 106 4.29 -7.69 12.71
N ARG A 107 4.44 -8.37 13.85
CA ARG A 107 3.70 -9.62 14.11
C ARG A 107 2.19 -9.42 14.17
N LYS A 108 1.73 -8.32 14.77
CA LYS A 108 0.30 -8.00 14.84
C LYS A 108 -0.26 -7.75 13.44
N PHE A 109 0.45 -6.99 12.61
CA PHE A 109 0.07 -6.73 11.20
C PHE A 109 0.04 -8.04 10.40
N ALA A 110 1.10 -8.86 10.50
CA ALA A 110 1.19 -10.15 9.83
C ALA A 110 0.06 -11.12 10.21
N ALA A 111 -0.31 -11.16 11.49
CA ALA A 111 -1.43 -11.99 11.98
C ALA A 111 -2.76 -11.53 11.39
N ALA A 112 -3.05 -10.22 11.43
CA ALA A 112 -4.26 -9.66 10.84
C ALA A 112 -4.36 -9.96 9.33
N LEU A 113 -3.22 -9.87 8.63
CA LEU A 113 -3.14 -10.20 7.23
C LEU A 113 -3.41 -11.69 6.98
N ALA A 114 -2.81 -12.59 7.75
CA ALA A 114 -2.97 -14.04 7.58
C ALA A 114 -4.40 -14.55 7.82
N GLU A 115 -5.15 -13.90 8.71
CA GLU A 115 -6.51 -14.29 9.08
C GLU A 115 -7.59 -13.75 8.12
N ALA A 116 -7.28 -12.73 7.31
CA ALA A 116 -8.26 -12.09 6.46
C ALA A 116 -8.64 -12.98 5.26
N PRO A 117 -9.93 -13.11 4.92
CA PRO A 117 -10.34 -13.83 3.72
C PRO A 117 -9.98 -13.05 2.45
N ARG A 118 -9.90 -13.74 1.30
CA ARG A 118 -9.77 -13.11 -0.03
C ARG A 118 -10.98 -12.23 -0.30
N SER A 119 -10.75 -11.01 -0.77
CA SER A 119 -11.82 -10.02 -0.94
C SER A 119 -12.55 -10.17 -2.27
N PHE A 120 -11.84 -10.45 -3.37
CA PHE A 120 -12.37 -10.44 -4.73
C PHE A 120 -11.81 -11.55 -5.61
N VAL A 121 -12.48 -11.79 -6.74
CA VAL A 121 -12.02 -12.64 -7.86
C VAL A 121 -12.50 -11.97 -9.15
N GLY A 122 -12.01 -10.76 -9.44
CA GLY A 122 -12.47 -9.94 -10.55
C GLY A 122 -11.52 -9.88 -11.74
N ARG A 123 -11.61 -8.79 -12.49
CA ARG A 123 -10.68 -8.40 -13.54
C ARG A 123 -9.45 -7.76 -12.95
N THR A 124 -8.66 -7.05 -13.76
CA THR A 124 -7.39 -6.43 -13.35
C THR A 124 -7.44 -4.93 -13.67
N ALA A 125 -7.65 -4.09 -12.65
CA ALA A 125 -7.81 -2.63 -12.76
C ALA A 125 -6.66 -1.90 -12.04
N ILE A 126 -5.43 -1.99 -12.58
CA ILE A 126 -4.22 -1.40 -11.95
C ILE A 126 -4.38 0.11 -11.74
N GLY A 127 -4.97 0.83 -12.71
CA GLY A 127 -5.18 2.28 -12.58
C GLY A 127 -6.08 2.64 -11.39
N SER A 128 -7.17 1.88 -11.19
CA SER A 128 -8.08 2.07 -10.05
C SER A 128 -7.40 1.73 -8.72
N ALA A 129 -6.57 0.69 -8.69
CA ALA A 129 -5.78 0.35 -7.51
C ALA A 129 -4.79 1.45 -7.10
N ILE A 130 -4.15 2.10 -8.09
CA ILE A 130 -3.27 3.25 -7.86
C ILE A 130 -4.06 4.44 -7.31
N ASP A 131 -5.20 4.79 -7.92
CA ASP A 131 -6.05 5.90 -7.47
C ASP A 131 -6.57 5.67 -6.05
N PHE A 132 -7.04 4.45 -5.74
CA PHE A 132 -7.50 4.07 -4.41
C PHE A 132 -6.37 4.19 -3.37
N SER A 133 -5.19 3.67 -3.70
CA SER A 133 -4.00 3.74 -2.84
C SER A 133 -3.55 5.18 -2.60
N MET A 134 -3.62 6.03 -3.62
CA MET A 134 -3.31 7.45 -3.49
C MET A 134 -4.30 8.16 -2.56
N GLY A 135 -5.60 7.85 -2.64
CA GLY A 135 -6.61 8.34 -1.70
C GLY A 135 -6.26 7.99 -0.26
N LEU A 136 -5.83 6.75 0.01
CA LEU A 136 -5.40 6.32 1.33
C LEU A 136 -4.17 7.08 1.84
N LEU A 137 -3.19 7.36 0.98
CA LEU A 137 -2.01 8.15 1.36
C LEU A 137 -2.41 9.55 1.78
N VAL A 138 -3.25 10.23 0.98
CA VAL A 138 -3.75 11.58 1.27
C VAL A 138 -4.52 11.64 2.59
N GLU A 139 -5.31 10.62 2.89
CA GLU A 139 -6.15 10.54 4.09
C GLU A 139 -5.44 9.91 5.30
N SER A 140 -4.21 9.45 5.16
CA SER A 140 -3.48 8.66 6.17
C SER A 140 -3.28 9.39 7.51
N GLY A 141 -3.19 10.72 7.50
CA GLY A 141 -2.91 11.53 8.67
C GLY A 141 -1.47 11.43 9.19
N PHE A 142 -0.57 10.71 8.50
CA PHE A 142 0.86 10.65 8.83
C PHE A 142 1.65 11.79 8.19
N VAL A 143 2.78 12.15 8.79
CA VAL A 143 3.81 12.99 8.19
C VAL A 143 4.95 12.07 7.77
N ALA A 144 4.93 11.64 6.52
CA ALA A 144 5.91 10.71 5.99
C ALA A 144 7.02 11.44 5.22
N ASP A 145 8.29 11.00 5.39
CA ASP A 145 9.39 11.50 4.56
C ASP A 145 9.22 11.03 3.10
N ARG A 146 8.54 9.89 2.86
CA ARG A 146 8.19 9.37 1.54
C ARG A 146 6.83 8.67 1.54
N GLU A 147 6.10 8.82 0.44
CA GLU A 147 4.85 8.12 0.17
C GLU A 147 5.07 7.09 -0.93
N VAL A 148 4.70 5.83 -0.68
CA VAL A 148 4.98 4.72 -1.58
C VAL A 148 3.73 3.86 -1.78
N ILE A 149 3.46 3.55 -3.04
CA ILE A 149 2.47 2.55 -3.46
C ILE A 149 3.24 1.35 -4.02
N ASP A 150 3.10 0.19 -3.40
CA ASP A 150 3.65 -1.08 -3.89
C ASP A 150 2.55 -1.86 -4.62
N VAL A 151 2.62 -1.92 -5.94
CA VAL A 151 1.66 -2.65 -6.78
C VAL A 151 2.23 -4.02 -7.12
N SER A 152 1.64 -5.09 -6.60
CA SER A 152 1.96 -6.46 -7.03
C SER A 152 0.84 -7.05 -7.88
N GLY A 153 1.21 -7.79 -8.93
CA GLY A 153 0.24 -8.50 -9.77
C GLY A 153 0.90 -9.36 -10.83
N ASP A 154 0.09 -10.23 -11.41
CA ASP A 154 0.50 -11.24 -12.40
C ASP A 154 -0.01 -10.96 -13.82
N GLY A 155 -0.60 -9.79 -14.05
CA GLY A 155 -1.19 -9.44 -15.36
C GLY A 155 -1.16 -7.98 -15.72
N THR A 156 -1.54 -7.70 -16.97
CA THR A 156 -1.74 -6.35 -17.49
C THR A 156 -3.09 -5.79 -17.05
N SER A 157 -3.25 -4.47 -17.00
CA SER A 157 -4.57 -3.88 -16.77
C SER A 157 -5.52 -4.20 -17.93
N ASN A 158 -6.75 -4.59 -17.61
CA ASN A 158 -7.78 -4.91 -18.59
C ASN A 158 -9.16 -4.29 -18.28
N GLN A 159 -9.19 -3.43 -17.27
CA GLN A 159 -10.38 -2.69 -16.85
C GLN A 159 -9.98 -1.39 -16.11
N GLY A 160 -10.94 -0.49 -15.91
CA GLY A 160 -10.80 0.73 -15.15
C GLY A 160 -10.04 1.83 -15.86
N ARG A 161 -9.59 2.81 -15.09
CA ARG A 161 -8.84 3.97 -15.57
C ARG A 161 -7.52 3.58 -16.22
N SER A 162 -7.05 4.41 -17.14
CA SER A 162 -5.71 4.28 -17.75
C SER A 162 -4.62 4.22 -16.68
N VAL A 163 -3.80 3.17 -16.75
CA VAL A 163 -2.70 2.96 -15.79
C VAL A 163 -1.71 4.10 -15.81
N THR A 164 -1.35 4.57 -17.02
CA THR A 164 -0.38 5.66 -17.20
C THR A 164 -0.91 6.99 -16.66
N GLU A 165 -2.21 7.28 -16.82
CA GLU A 165 -2.82 8.48 -16.26
C GLU A 165 -2.86 8.44 -14.73
N ALA A 166 -3.22 7.29 -14.13
CA ALA A 166 -3.23 7.12 -12.69
C ALA A 166 -1.80 7.24 -12.10
N ARG A 167 -0.83 6.56 -12.72
CA ARG A 167 0.59 6.65 -12.39
C ARG A 167 1.11 8.10 -12.43
N ASP A 168 0.83 8.80 -13.52
CA ASP A 168 1.33 10.16 -13.72
C ASP A 168 0.70 11.13 -12.72
N ALA A 169 -0.58 10.95 -12.40
CA ALA A 169 -1.27 11.73 -11.36
C ALA A 169 -0.65 11.50 -9.97
N ALA A 170 -0.47 10.25 -9.56
CA ALA A 170 0.14 9.89 -8.27
C ALA A 170 1.61 10.38 -8.18
N SER A 171 2.39 10.21 -9.24
CA SER A 171 3.78 10.69 -9.31
C SER A 171 3.87 12.22 -9.23
N SER A 172 2.94 12.93 -9.86
CA SER A 172 2.85 14.40 -9.80
C SER A 172 2.46 14.90 -8.42
N ALA A 173 1.72 14.09 -7.65
CA ALA A 173 1.39 14.36 -6.25
C ALA A 173 2.56 14.03 -5.29
N GLY A 174 3.66 13.45 -5.78
CA GLY A 174 4.87 13.16 -5.00
C GLY A 174 5.04 11.70 -4.58
N ALA A 175 4.06 10.84 -4.83
CA ALA A 175 4.15 9.43 -4.49
C ALA A 175 5.10 8.67 -5.45
N SER A 176 5.77 7.66 -4.91
CA SER A 176 6.54 6.69 -5.67
C SER A 176 5.73 5.41 -5.84
N ILE A 177 5.64 4.91 -7.07
CA ILE A 177 4.94 3.65 -7.35
C ILE A 177 5.98 2.61 -7.74
N ASN A 178 6.09 1.55 -6.93
CA ASN A 178 6.93 0.39 -7.22
C ASN A 178 6.08 -0.78 -7.70
N GLY A 179 6.70 -1.70 -8.44
CA GLY A 179 6.02 -2.87 -8.99
C GLY A 179 6.67 -4.19 -8.56
N LEU A 180 5.84 -5.20 -8.24
CA LEU A 180 6.23 -6.60 -8.21
C LEU A 180 5.52 -7.31 -9.35
N ALA A 181 6.25 -7.57 -10.45
CA ALA A 181 5.71 -8.24 -11.62
C ALA A 181 5.90 -9.76 -11.48
N ILE A 182 4.81 -10.50 -11.31
CA ILE A 182 4.82 -11.92 -11.01
C ILE A 182 4.54 -12.72 -12.29
N PHE A 183 5.50 -13.52 -12.75
CA PHE A 183 5.26 -14.41 -13.87
C PHE A 183 4.41 -15.60 -13.43
N ASN A 184 3.16 -15.64 -13.85
CA ASN A 184 2.25 -16.73 -13.55
C ASN A 184 2.39 -17.85 -14.59
N ARG A 185 3.17 -18.89 -14.24
CA ARG A 185 3.45 -20.03 -15.13
C ARG A 185 2.19 -20.81 -15.47
N ARG A 186 1.26 -20.97 -14.53
CA ARG A 186 0.01 -21.71 -14.72
C ARG A 186 -0.90 -20.99 -15.70
N ALA A 187 -1.11 -19.69 -15.50
CA ALA A 187 -1.90 -18.86 -16.39
C ALA A 187 -1.29 -18.80 -17.80
N ALA A 188 0.02 -18.64 -17.91
CA ALA A 188 0.74 -18.65 -19.19
C ALA A 188 0.58 -19.99 -19.95
N ALA A 189 0.55 -21.13 -19.24
CA ALA A 189 0.38 -22.45 -19.84
C ALA A 189 -1.03 -22.72 -20.38
N GLN A 190 -2.06 -22.00 -19.91
CA GLN A 190 -3.43 -22.15 -20.40
C GLN A 190 -3.64 -21.62 -21.82
N GLY A 191 -2.73 -20.78 -22.32
CA GLY A 191 -2.84 -20.17 -23.65
C GLY A 191 -3.94 -19.10 -23.77
N GLY A 192 -4.17 -18.63 -25.00
CA GLY A 192 -5.23 -17.68 -25.30
C GLY A 192 -5.10 -16.32 -24.60
N PHE A 193 -6.23 -15.73 -24.25
CA PHE A 193 -6.27 -14.41 -23.62
C PHE A 193 -5.51 -14.38 -22.28
N LEU A 194 -5.65 -15.43 -21.47
CA LEU A 194 -5.03 -15.46 -20.15
C LEU A 194 -3.49 -15.44 -20.24
N ALA A 195 -2.93 -16.20 -21.17
CA ALA A 195 -1.49 -16.21 -21.41
C ALA A 195 -0.98 -14.84 -21.89
N LEU A 196 -1.71 -14.15 -22.79
CA LEU A 196 -1.35 -12.81 -23.25
C LEU A 196 -1.50 -11.76 -22.15
N HIS A 197 -2.45 -11.95 -21.26
CA HIS A 197 -2.69 -11.06 -20.13
C HIS A 197 -1.56 -11.17 -19.07
N THR A 198 -1.16 -12.41 -18.75
CA THR A 198 -0.13 -12.65 -17.72
C THR A 198 1.30 -12.61 -18.26
N ASN A 199 1.47 -12.80 -19.57
CA ASN A 199 2.75 -12.70 -20.25
C ASN A 199 2.61 -11.94 -21.58
N PRO A 200 2.43 -10.61 -21.53
CA PRO A 200 2.27 -9.77 -22.72
C PRO A 200 3.54 -9.77 -23.58
N PRO A 201 3.45 -9.38 -24.86
CA PRO A 201 4.61 -9.16 -25.70
C PRO A 201 5.64 -8.25 -25.02
N GLY A 202 6.88 -8.70 -24.93
CA GLY A 202 7.95 -8.01 -24.20
C GLY A 202 8.03 -8.36 -22.71
N GLY A 203 7.07 -9.15 -22.17
CA GLY A 203 7.03 -9.62 -20.80
C GLY A 203 6.40 -8.64 -19.81
N LEU A 204 5.87 -9.20 -18.72
CA LEU A 204 5.13 -8.43 -17.72
C LEU A 204 6.00 -7.39 -16.99
N ALA A 205 7.26 -7.71 -16.72
CA ALA A 205 8.19 -6.76 -16.09
C ALA A 205 8.40 -5.49 -16.93
N ASN A 206 8.46 -5.62 -18.25
CA ASN A 206 8.56 -4.49 -19.14
C ASN A 206 7.24 -3.70 -19.17
N TYR A 207 6.09 -4.37 -19.18
CA TYR A 207 4.81 -3.69 -19.05
C TYR A 207 4.70 -2.85 -17.77
N TYR A 208 5.12 -3.42 -16.63
CA TYR A 208 5.13 -2.69 -15.34
C TYR A 208 6.08 -1.50 -15.37
N ARG A 209 7.29 -1.67 -15.93
CA ARG A 209 8.26 -0.58 -16.07
C ARG A 209 7.71 0.57 -16.92
N ASP A 210 7.07 0.24 -18.02
CA ASP A 210 6.67 1.23 -19.02
C ASP A 210 5.33 1.90 -18.67
N ASN A 211 4.45 1.23 -17.90
CA ASN A 211 3.10 1.70 -17.64
C ASN A 211 2.77 1.91 -16.16
N VAL A 212 3.31 1.10 -15.23
CA VAL A 212 2.83 1.06 -13.84
C VAL A 212 3.68 1.89 -12.89
N ILE A 213 5.01 1.69 -12.92
CA ILE A 213 5.90 2.37 -11.98
C ILE A 213 6.08 3.84 -12.34
N GLY A 214 6.27 4.68 -11.33
CA GLY A 214 6.51 6.12 -11.50
C GLY A 214 6.94 6.79 -10.21
N GLY A 215 7.37 8.04 -10.32
CA GLY A 215 7.84 8.82 -9.19
C GLY A 215 9.31 8.55 -8.80
N PRO A 216 9.82 9.29 -7.79
CA PRO A 216 11.24 9.27 -7.42
C PRO A 216 11.71 7.89 -6.94
N GLY A 217 12.77 7.36 -7.54
CA GLY A 217 13.38 6.10 -7.11
C GLY A 217 12.59 4.84 -7.43
N SER A 218 11.48 4.94 -8.17
CA SER A 218 10.62 3.82 -8.53
C SER A 218 11.38 2.68 -9.23
N PHE A 219 10.94 1.45 -9.01
CA PHE A 219 11.54 0.25 -9.59
C PHE A 219 10.50 -0.88 -9.77
N VAL A 220 10.81 -1.82 -10.68
CA VAL A 220 10.08 -3.08 -10.81
C VAL A 220 10.99 -4.21 -10.32
N LEU A 221 10.46 -5.10 -9.51
CA LEU A 221 11.08 -6.38 -9.18
C LEU A 221 10.32 -7.50 -9.89
N PRO A 222 10.91 -8.17 -10.90
CA PRO A 222 10.29 -9.33 -11.49
C PRO A 222 10.52 -10.58 -10.63
N ILE A 223 9.54 -11.48 -10.60
CA ILE A 223 9.69 -12.83 -10.06
C ILE A 223 9.13 -13.87 -11.02
N ASP A 224 9.78 -15.03 -11.06
CA ASP A 224 9.48 -16.09 -12.03
C ASP A 224 8.34 -17.01 -11.59
N ASP A 225 7.91 -16.92 -10.33
CA ASP A 225 6.91 -17.83 -9.75
C ASP A 225 6.45 -17.32 -8.37
N PHE A 226 5.21 -17.62 -8.00
CA PHE A 226 4.67 -17.33 -6.65
C PHE A 226 5.44 -18.04 -5.52
N ASN A 227 6.13 -19.16 -5.80
CA ASN A 227 6.99 -19.82 -4.81
C ASN A 227 8.17 -18.94 -4.35
N ASN A 228 8.56 -17.96 -5.16
CA ASN A 228 9.63 -17.02 -4.84
C ASN A 228 9.10 -15.72 -4.18
N PHE A 229 7.79 -15.60 -3.97
CA PHE A 229 7.12 -14.38 -3.54
C PHE A 229 7.67 -13.84 -2.22
N GLU A 230 7.78 -14.69 -1.19
CA GLU A 230 8.28 -14.29 0.14
C GLU A 230 9.65 -13.64 0.05
N GLN A 231 10.62 -14.32 -0.58
CA GLN A 231 12.00 -13.82 -0.68
C GLN A 231 12.10 -12.57 -1.55
N ALA A 232 11.27 -12.45 -2.57
CA ALA A 232 11.18 -11.26 -3.39
C ALA A 232 10.59 -10.08 -2.60
N MET A 233 9.52 -10.32 -1.86
CA MET A 233 8.87 -9.30 -1.04
C MET A 233 9.78 -8.78 0.08
N ILE A 234 10.55 -9.64 0.73
CA ILE A 234 11.57 -9.21 1.71
C ILE A 234 12.58 -8.27 1.06
N ARG A 235 13.15 -8.65 -0.10
CA ARG A 235 14.10 -7.79 -0.81
C ARG A 235 13.48 -6.46 -1.23
N LYS A 236 12.22 -6.52 -1.69
CA LYS A 236 11.47 -5.35 -2.14
C LYS A 236 11.22 -4.40 -0.97
N LEU A 237 10.68 -4.89 0.15
CA LEU A 237 10.42 -4.06 1.34
C LEU A 237 11.69 -3.45 1.92
N VAL A 238 12.80 -4.21 2.02
CA VAL A 238 14.10 -3.64 2.44
C VAL A 238 14.49 -2.48 1.53
N SER A 239 14.33 -2.62 0.22
CA SER A 239 14.69 -1.58 -0.75
C SER A 239 13.78 -0.36 -0.66
N GLU A 240 12.48 -0.57 -0.48
CA GLU A 240 11.47 0.50 -0.33
C GLU A 240 11.69 1.30 0.94
N VAL A 241 11.89 0.61 2.06
CA VAL A 241 12.14 1.26 3.34
C VAL A 241 13.47 2.02 3.33
N ALA A 242 14.53 1.43 2.78
CA ALA A 242 15.82 2.09 2.66
C ALA A 242 15.88 3.20 1.58
N GLY A 243 14.86 3.33 0.72
CA GLY A 243 14.84 4.30 -0.37
C GLY A 243 15.89 4.04 -1.45
N VAL A 244 16.29 2.77 -1.64
CA VAL A 244 17.31 2.36 -2.60
C VAL A 244 16.75 1.34 -3.58
N ARG A 245 17.23 1.34 -4.82
CA ARG A 245 16.85 0.29 -5.79
C ARG A 245 17.47 -1.04 -5.40
N PRO A 246 16.75 -2.18 -5.53
CA PRO A 246 17.32 -3.51 -5.29
C PRO A 246 18.54 -3.75 -6.18
N ARG A 247 19.63 -4.27 -5.62
CA ARG A 247 20.82 -4.67 -6.40
C ARG A 247 20.47 -5.86 -7.30
N GLY A 248 20.87 -5.82 -8.56
CA GLY A 248 20.69 -6.92 -9.53
C GLY A 248 19.40 -6.85 -10.36
N VAL A 249 18.59 -5.82 -10.23
CA VAL A 249 17.48 -5.55 -11.16
C VAL A 249 18.02 -4.72 -12.32
N ASP A 250 18.87 -5.34 -13.17
CA ASP A 250 19.26 -4.74 -14.43
C ASP A 250 18.19 -5.11 -15.47
N VAL A 251 17.25 -4.21 -15.71
CA VAL A 251 16.12 -4.38 -16.64
C VAL A 251 16.60 -4.50 -18.10
N GLY A 252 17.90 -4.27 -18.33
CA GLY A 252 18.52 -4.42 -19.65
C GLY A 252 18.87 -5.84 -20.06
N ALA A 253 18.95 -6.78 -19.10
CA ALA A 253 19.40 -8.16 -19.37
C ALA A 253 18.29 -9.11 -19.85
N LEU A 254 17.02 -8.82 -19.53
CA LEU A 254 15.88 -9.69 -19.90
C LEU A 254 15.37 -9.49 -21.33
N ALA A 255 15.89 -8.49 -22.06
CA ALA A 255 15.50 -8.24 -23.46
C ALA A 255 16.32 -9.07 -24.50
N ARG A 256 17.19 -9.99 -24.06
CA ARG A 256 18.06 -10.79 -24.95
C ARG A 256 18.02 -12.26 -24.59
N SER A 257 16.88 -12.88 -24.74
CA SER A 257 16.83 -14.33 -24.96
C SER A 257 15.98 -14.58 -26.20
N PRO A 258 16.48 -15.38 -27.14
CA PRO A 258 15.94 -15.57 -28.48
C PRO A 258 14.59 -16.27 -28.48
#